data_30c1429fac3deffe0d74b4c552003576
#
_entry.id   30c1429fac3deffe0d74b4c552003576
#
_cell.length_a   1.000
_cell.length_b   1.000
_cell.length_c   1.000
_cell.angle_alpha   90.00
_cell.angle_beta   90.00
_cell.angle_gamma   90.00
#
_symmetry.space_group_name_H-M   'P 1'
#
loop_
_entity.id
_entity.type
_entity.pdbx_description
1 polymer ?
#
loop_
_entity_poly.entity_id
_entity_poly.type
_entity_poly.pdbx_seq_one_letter_code
_entity_poly.pdbx_strand_id
1 'polypeptide(L)'
;MDGRSQALESDVKKTMGVRGLINSFVCRITRVSLILGMGMVVGVGMASVNFEEAEGSNGTKGAGGATSSREELMTKSIARDAAATVVIYNSNDPEAKGLADFYCEARHVDPSQEIPLATPLSEEISRADFQSQIEEPLQREFVRRGYWKFSITPLDPDRRPALVATRIGFVALIRGLPLKIAPCAIPVGGTITQPSPYGSCNAASVDSEISLLGLFHHPLNGVIPNPYSVSPVLEPGSAKGGNPSVKKTKGGNSPAASTSFPTSGNRRKSIPPGLLCVARLDATTTDGVRAMVLDGLRVEREGLWGFGYIDLRSIKTGPYGLGDQSIRIAGESMRRAGIPVLSDDLPETIHAGFPVTDAAAYYGWYSGSIDGPFAEPSFRFLPGAVACHLHSFSASTLGDPAQGWTGPLVRHGAAASIGNVYEPYIGFTTNFGIFAWSLLAGHNLAESYYAAQPVLSWMTILVGDPLYRPYLGLLGWERDSHTSPGVSATRSQKWGKNPHDPWRDYRRIVLAHRGSTLEAASDLSHRARETHESLYLEGLGAAQSDAGQLTKAEASFNAAASLTKDPDTAFRILLERARTLEKEGKPARGAALLSKEISLARSDIQRALLDSWLTRMSKL
;
A
#
# COMPACT_ATOMS: atom_id res chain seq x y z
N MET A 1 15.21 -18.28 24.18
CA MET A 1 15.76 -16.92 24.43
C MET A 1 14.63 -16.00 24.87
N ASP A 2 13.88 -16.43 25.90
CA ASP A 2 12.58 -15.85 26.27
C ASP A 2 12.54 -15.03 27.58
N GLY A 3 13.64 -14.54 28.02
CA GLY A 3 13.73 -13.89 29.36
C GLY A 3 13.86 -12.36 29.38
N ARG A 4 14.02 -11.69 28.25
CA ARG A 4 14.26 -10.23 28.23
C ARG A 4 13.09 -9.35 27.81
N SER A 5 12.07 -9.89 27.17
CA SER A 5 10.90 -9.14 26.72
C SER A 5 9.92 -8.83 27.85
N GLN A 6 9.80 -9.72 28.83
CA GLN A 6 8.86 -9.53 29.95
C GLN A 6 9.38 -8.60 31.05
N ALA A 7 10.69 -8.39 31.15
CA ALA A 7 11.27 -7.51 32.15
C ALA A 7 11.11 -6.02 31.83
N LEU A 8 10.94 -5.65 30.56
CA LEU A 8 10.71 -4.26 30.14
C LEU A 8 9.26 -3.78 30.32
N GLU A 9 8.29 -4.69 30.37
CA GLU A 9 6.89 -4.34 30.64
C GLU A 9 6.59 -4.03 32.12
N SER A 10 7.39 -4.57 33.04
CA SER A 10 7.16 -4.35 34.47
C SER A 10 7.71 -3.01 34.98
N ASP A 11 8.72 -2.43 34.36
CA ASP A 11 9.33 -1.15 34.80
C ASP A 11 8.56 0.09 34.29
N VAL A 12 7.81 -0.03 33.20
CA VAL A 12 6.97 1.08 32.67
C VAL A 12 5.74 1.33 33.57
N LYS A 13 5.29 0.36 34.36
CA LYS A 13 4.13 0.53 35.26
C LYS A 13 4.43 1.20 36.58
N LYS A 14 5.69 1.42 36.93
CA LYS A 14 6.09 2.00 38.25
C LYS A 14 6.36 3.50 38.24
N THR A 15 6.36 4.18 37.11
CA THR A 15 6.77 5.59 37.02
C THR A 15 5.63 6.57 36.65
N MET A 16 4.36 6.18 36.74
CA MET A 16 3.24 7.11 36.53
C MET A 16 2.63 7.60 37.84
N GLY A 17 3.32 8.50 38.47
CA GLY A 17 2.86 9.28 39.63
C GLY A 17 3.18 10.77 39.46
N VAL A 18 2.66 11.43 38.41
CA VAL A 18 2.65 12.90 38.34
C VAL A 18 1.33 13.36 37.69
N ARG A 19 0.33 13.56 38.51
CA ARG A 19 -0.82 14.42 38.23
C ARG A 19 -0.38 15.86 38.55
N GLY A 20 -0.28 16.75 37.55
CA GLY A 20 -0.12 18.15 37.91
C GLY A 20 0.34 19.15 36.86
N LEU A 21 0.56 18.82 35.59
CA LEU A 21 1.12 19.79 34.64
C LEU A 21 0.44 19.85 33.24
N ILE A 22 -0.77 19.33 33.09
CA ILE A 22 -1.43 19.27 31.76
C ILE A 22 -2.31 20.49 31.44
N ASN A 23 -2.62 21.36 32.41
CA ASN A 23 -3.59 22.46 32.20
C ASN A 23 -3.03 23.77 31.63
N SER A 24 -1.73 23.87 31.38
CA SER A 24 -1.15 25.15 30.89
C SER A 24 -0.83 25.18 29.38
N PHE A 25 -0.79 24.01 28.71
CA PHE A 25 -0.35 23.95 27.30
C PHE A 25 -1.53 23.88 26.30
N VAL A 26 -2.70 23.42 26.72
CA VAL A 26 -3.90 23.34 25.87
C VAL A 26 -4.47 24.71 25.53
N CYS A 27 -4.21 25.74 26.36
CA CYS A 27 -4.80 27.06 26.17
C CYS A 27 -4.10 27.95 25.12
N ARG A 28 -2.93 27.55 24.58
CA ARG A 28 -2.22 28.33 23.54
C ARG A 28 -2.42 27.84 22.12
N ILE A 29 -2.78 26.57 21.92
CA ILE A 29 -3.04 26.02 20.58
C ILE A 29 -4.46 26.34 20.10
N THR A 30 -5.41 26.51 21.00
CA THR A 30 -6.80 26.85 20.68
C THR A 30 -6.99 28.30 20.18
N ARG A 31 -6.02 29.18 20.35
CA ARG A 31 -6.13 30.59 19.90
C ARG A 31 -5.65 30.86 18.47
N VAL A 32 -4.89 29.94 17.85
CA VAL A 32 -4.46 30.12 16.46
C VAL A 32 -5.46 29.52 15.45
N SER A 33 -6.30 28.60 15.89
CA SER A 33 -7.36 28.01 15.03
C SER A 33 -8.64 28.86 14.92
N LEU A 34 -8.79 29.92 15.70
CA LEU A 34 -10.05 30.71 15.74
C LEU A 34 -10.02 31.96 14.85
N ILE A 35 -8.94 32.27 14.15
CA ILE A 35 -8.83 33.45 13.28
C ILE A 35 -9.02 33.12 11.79
N LEU A 36 -9.08 31.82 11.40
CA LEU A 36 -9.33 31.40 10.02
C LEU A 36 -10.71 30.77 9.77
N GLY A 37 -11.63 30.90 10.69
CA GLY A 37 -12.97 30.27 10.67
C GLY A 37 -14.16 31.20 10.42
N MET A 38 -13.98 32.38 9.82
CA MET A 38 -15.12 33.23 9.43
C MET A 38 -15.01 33.61 7.95
N GLY A 39 -15.67 32.86 7.11
CA GLY A 39 -15.91 33.27 5.73
C GLY A 39 -16.23 32.12 4.79
N MET A 40 -17.50 31.85 4.65
CA MET A 40 -18.24 31.18 3.57
C MET A 40 -18.95 29.90 3.98
N VAL A 41 -20.13 30.08 4.51
CA VAL A 41 -21.23 29.13 4.38
C VAL A 41 -21.82 29.32 2.98
N VAL A 42 -21.49 28.42 2.05
CA VAL A 42 -22.26 28.22 0.82
C VAL A 42 -22.80 26.81 0.86
N GLY A 43 -24.12 26.71 0.89
CA GLY A 43 -24.83 25.45 0.93
C GLY A 43 -24.49 24.59 -0.27
N VAL A 44 -24.07 23.35 -0.01
CA VAL A 44 -23.97 22.32 -1.03
C VAL A 44 -25.20 21.43 -0.89
N GLY A 45 -26.15 21.67 -1.77
CA GLY A 45 -27.28 20.78 -2.01
C GLY A 45 -26.77 19.42 -2.48
N MET A 46 -27.29 18.36 -1.87
CA MET A 46 -27.12 16.99 -2.36
C MET A 46 -27.75 16.88 -3.75
N ALA A 47 -26.93 16.79 -4.78
CA ALA A 47 -27.35 16.34 -6.10
C ALA A 47 -27.04 14.85 -6.21
N SER A 48 -28.07 14.04 -6.14
CA SER A 48 -28.06 12.66 -6.62
C SER A 48 -27.83 12.68 -8.13
N VAL A 49 -26.66 12.20 -8.56
CA VAL A 49 -26.40 12.00 -10.01
C VAL A 49 -27.02 10.68 -10.41
N ASN A 50 -28.24 10.76 -10.95
CA ASN A 50 -28.82 9.72 -11.79
C ASN A 50 -28.03 9.68 -13.11
N PHE A 51 -27.66 8.47 -13.54
CA PHE A 51 -27.28 8.24 -14.93
C PHE A 51 -28.56 8.40 -15.77
N GLU A 52 -28.78 9.57 -16.32
CA GLU A 52 -29.73 9.77 -17.40
C GLU A 52 -29.03 9.51 -18.72
N GLU A 53 -29.57 8.54 -19.44
CA GLU A 53 -29.32 8.32 -20.86
C GLU A 53 -29.74 9.56 -21.62
N ALA A 54 -28.81 10.21 -22.29
CA ALA A 54 -29.13 11.20 -23.30
C ALA A 54 -29.44 10.46 -24.63
N GLU A 55 -30.69 10.16 -24.85
CA GLU A 55 -31.20 9.85 -26.21
C GLU A 55 -31.36 11.13 -27.04
N GLY A 56 -30.81 11.09 -28.24
CA GLY A 56 -31.32 11.82 -29.36
C GLY A 56 -30.51 12.97 -29.90
N SER A 57 -29.59 12.69 -30.83
CA SER A 57 -29.70 13.24 -32.18
C SER A 57 -28.75 12.53 -33.14
N ASN A 58 -29.25 12.13 -34.28
CA ASN A 58 -28.56 11.51 -35.41
C ASN A 58 -27.33 12.31 -35.84
N GLY A 59 -26.17 11.65 -35.77
CA GLY A 59 -24.95 12.15 -36.36
C GLY A 59 -23.86 11.10 -36.27
N THR A 60 -23.79 10.23 -37.26
CA THR A 60 -22.69 9.30 -37.49
C THR A 60 -21.37 10.03 -37.63
N LYS A 61 -20.65 10.18 -36.52
CA LYS A 61 -19.17 10.44 -36.49
C LYS A 61 -18.62 10.19 -35.07
N GLY A 62 -17.78 9.16 -34.93
CA GLY A 62 -16.68 9.23 -34.00
C GLY A 62 -16.73 8.44 -32.69
N ALA A 63 -17.02 7.13 -32.70
CA ALA A 63 -16.68 6.27 -31.55
C ALA A 63 -15.16 6.06 -31.38
N GLY A 64 -14.34 6.41 -32.38
CA GLY A 64 -12.87 6.37 -32.30
C GLY A 64 -12.22 7.58 -31.60
N GLY A 65 -12.91 8.73 -31.52
CA GLY A 65 -12.32 9.96 -31.02
C GLY A 65 -12.14 10.04 -29.48
N ALA A 66 -13.02 9.39 -28.72
CA ALA A 66 -12.97 9.44 -27.25
C ALA A 66 -11.95 8.47 -26.64
N THR A 67 -11.66 7.36 -27.30
CA THR A 67 -10.64 6.39 -26.91
C THR A 67 -9.24 6.91 -27.17
N SER A 68 -8.99 7.52 -28.32
CA SER A 68 -7.72 8.17 -28.66
C SER A 68 -7.36 9.27 -27.66
N SER A 69 -8.32 10.07 -27.20
CA SER A 69 -8.08 11.16 -26.26
C SER A 69 -7.62 10.69 -24.87
N ARG A 70 -8.11 9.55 -24.37
CA ARG A 70 -7.74 9.04 -23.05
C ARG A 70 -6.35 8.41 -23.05
N GLU A 71 -5.99 7.68 -24.09
CA GLU A 71 -4.66 7.12 -24.27
C GLU A 71 -3.62 8.23 -24.44
N GLU A 72 -3.95 9.24 -25.21
CA GLU A 72 -3.13 10.43 -25.37
C GLU A 72 -2.94 11.19 -24.04
N LEU A 73 -4.00 11.33 -23.24
CA LEU A 73 -3.93 11.92 -21.91
C LEU A 73 -3.06 11.11 -20.95
N MET A 74 -3.13 9.77 -21.01
CA MET A 74 -2.29 8.89 -20.21
C MET A 74 -0.83 8.99 -20.61
N THR A 75 -0.53 8.93 -21.91
CA THR A 75 0.83 9.09 -22.46
C THR A 75 1.41 10.45 -22.06
N LYS A 76 0.64 11.52 -22.17
CA LYS A 76 1.02 12.86 -21.70
C LYS A 76 1.27 12.90 -20.20
N SER A 77 0.47 12.16 -19.41
CA SER A 77 0.69 12.06 -17.96
C SER A 77 2.00 11.36 -17.61
N ILE A 78 2.32 10.25 -18.27
CA ILE A 78 3.57 9.50 -18.07
C ILE A 78 4.78 10.37 -18.45
N ALA A 79 4.74 11.01 -19.61
CA ALA A 79 5.82 11.91 -20.07
C ALA A 79 6.02 13.11 -19.13
N ARG A 80 4.92 13.68 -18.62
CA ARG A 80 4.97 14.77 -17.64
C ARG A 80 5.60 14.32 -16.33
N ASP A 81 5.28 13.12 -15.85
CA ASP A 81 5.83 12.59 -14.60
C ASP A 81 7.33 12.31 -14.74
N ALA A 82 7.78 11.77 -15.87
CA ALA A 82 9.19 11.60 -16.18
C ALA A 82 9.92 12.96 -16.20
N ALA A 83 9.35 13.97 -16.87
CA ALA A 83 9.91 15.32 -16.91
C ALA A 83 9.92 16.04 -15.55
N ALA A 84 9.11 15.59 -14.59
CA ALA A 84 9.05 16.10 -13.22
C ALA A 84 9.83 15.24 -12.21
N THR A 85 10.69 14.32 -12.66
CA THR A 85 11.46 13.38 -11.83
C THR A 85 12.92 13.75 -11.80
N VAL A 86 13.55 13.79 -10.62
CA VAL A 86 15.01 13.79 -10.47
C VAL A 86 15.49 12.43 -9.98
N VAL A 87 16.69 12.04 -10.41
CA VAL A 87 17.34 10.79 -10.04
C VAL A 87 18.57 11.14 -9.20
N ILE A 88 18.58 10.68 -7.94
CA ILE A 88 19.66 10.99 -7.00
C ILE A 88 20.45 9.71 -6.74
N TYR A 89 21.76 9.77 -6.85
CA TYR A 89 22.62 8.64 -6.63
C TYR A 89 23.86 9.00 -5.81
N ASN A 90 24.44 8.01 -5.12
CA ASN A 90 25.66 8.17 -4.36
C ASN A 90 26.89 8.00 -5.28
N SER A 91 27.65 9.06 -5.49
CA SER A 91 28.87 9.01 -6.33
C SER A 91 30.01 8.19 -5.71
N ASN A 92 29.93 7.85 -4.43
CA ASN A 92 30.88 6.97 -3.76
C ASN A 92 30.57 5.48 -3.97
N ASP A 93 29.37 5.14 -4.49
CA ASP A 93 28.99 3.78 -4.88
C ASP A 93 29.32 3.58 -6.36
N PRO A 94 30.25 2.66 -6.72
CA PRO A 94 30.66 2.46 -8.12
C PRO A 94 29.54 1.94 -9.03
N GLU A 95 28.49 1.31 -8.47
CA GLU A 95 27.36 0.77 -9.24
C GLU A 95 26.23 1.78 -9.43
N ALA A 96 26.14 2.81 -8.56
CA ALA A 96 24.98 3.69 -8.49
C ALA A 96 24.78 4.54 -9.75
N LYS A 97 25.87 5.03 -10.37
CA LYS A 97 25.77 5.80 -11.64
C LYS A 97 25.17 4.95 -12.76
N GLY A 98 25.63 3.71 -12.91
CA GLY A 98 25.10 2.80 -13.94
C GLY A 98 23.63 2.41 -13.71
N LEU A 99 23.17 2.40 -12.45
CA LEU A 99 21.74 2.24 -12.13
C LEU A 99 20.94 3.52 -12.44
N ALA A 100 21.49 4.70 -12.16
CA ALA A 100 20.85 5.97 -12.48
C ALA A 100 20.64 6.12 -13.98
N ASP A 101 21.70 5.88 -14.80
CA ASP A 101 21.62 5.87 -16.26
C ASP A 101 20.56 4.89 -16.78
N PHE A 102 20.58 3.66 -16.26
CA PHE A 102 19.59 2.65 -16.62
C PHE A 102 18.15 3.13 -16.31
N TYR A 103 17.92 3.71 -15.14
CA TYR A 103 16.59 4.19 -14.77
C TYR A 103 16.13 5.35 -15.64
N CYS A 104 17.03 6.30 -15.92
CA CYS A 104 16.75 7.43 -16.82
C CYS A 104 16.34 6.93 -18.22
N GLU A 105 17.07 5.97 -18.78
CA GLU A 105 16.72 5.35 -20.06
C GLU A 105 15.38 4.63 -20.00
N ALA A 106 15.18 3.76 -18.99
CA ALA A 106 13.99 2.93 -18.85
C ALA A 106 12.69 3.74 -18.66
N ARG A 107 12.77 4.87 -17.94
CA ARG A 107 11.62 5.75 -17.64
C ARG A 107 11.57 7.02 -18.49
N HIS A 108 12.48 7.19 -19.42
CA HIS A 108 12.58 8.39 -20.26
C HIS A 108 12.74 9.68 -19.43
N VAL A 109 13.48 9.60 -18.34
CA VAL A 109 13.91 10.77 -17.56
C VAL A 109 15.13 11.38 -18.25
N ASP A 110 15.14 12.71 -18.39
CA ASP A 110 16.29 13.40 -19.00
C ASP A 110 17.55 13.18 -18.14
N PRO A 111 18.67 12.68 -18.69
CA PRO A 111 19.89 12.47 -17.93
C PRO A 111 20.42 13.75 -17.23
N SER A 112 20.06 14.93 -17.73
CA SER A 112 20.37 16.19 -17.05
C SER A 112 19.65 16.35 -15.69
N GLN A 113 18.68 15.49 -15.37
CA GLN A 113 17.97 15.46 -14.08
C GLN A 113 18.63 14.55 -13.05
N GLU A 114 19.76 13.91 -13.38
CA GLU A 114 20.58 13.20 -12.41
C GLU A 114 21.35 14.15 -11.50
N ILE A 115 21.38 13.81 -10.20
CA ILE A 115 22.09 14.56 -9.16
C ILE A 115 23.00 13.62 -8.38
N PRO A 116 24.32 13.71 -8.56
CA PRO A 116 25.27 12.98 -7.72
C PRO A 116 25.38 13.61 -6.34
N LEU A 117 25.43 12.75 -5.31
CA LEU A 117 25.78 13.12 -3.94
C LEU A 117 26.97 12.27 -3.48
N ALA A 118 27.91 12.86 -2.76
CA ALA A 118 29.00 12.13 -2.12
C ALA A 118 28.60 11.86 -0.66
N THR A 119 28.03 10.69 -0.38
CA THR A 119 27.57 10.29 0.96
C THR A 119 28.28 9.03 1.44
N PRO A 120 28.27 8.72 2.76
CA PRO A 120 28.70 7.42 3.25
C PRO A 120 27.87 6.29 2.59
N LEU A 121 28.47 5.09 2.53
CA LEU A 121 27.78 3.87 2.08
C LEU A 121 26.99 3.18 3.21
N SER A 122 27.09 3.69 4.43
CA SER A 122 26.33 3.18 5.57
C SER A 122 24.84 3.51 5.44
N GLU A 123 23.99 2.60 5.88
CA GLU A 123 22.54 2.82 5.90
C GLU A 123 22.11 3.89 6.91
N GLU A 124 22.92 4.15 7.93
CA GLU A 124 22.64 5.16 8.96
C GLU A 124 23.61 6.33 8.85
N ILE A 125 23.07 7.56 8.95
CA ILE A 125 23.80 8.82 8.88
C ILE A 125 23.41 9.71 10.06
N SER A 126 24.32 10.58 10.51
CA SER A 126 23.99 11.58 11.51
C SER A 126 23.11 12.70 10.94
N ARG A 127 22.39 13.43 11.80
CA ARG A 127 21.61 14.60 11.36
C ARG A 127 22.52 15.68 10.75
N ALA A 128 23.71 15.89 11.31
CA ALA A 128 24.66 16.87 10.80
C ALA A 128 25.19 16.48 9.41
N ASP A 129 25.51 15.21 9.22
CA ASP A 129 25.94 14.70 7.92
C ASP A 129 24.80 14.73 6.89
N PHE A 130 23.57 14.40 7.30
CA PHE A 130 22.42 14.56 6.42
C PHE A 130 22.29 16.01 5.92
N GLN A 131 22.38 16.98 6.82
CA GLN A 131 22.30 18.39 6.47
C GLN A 131 23.41 18.82 5.50
N SER A 132 24.64 18.49 5.82
CA SER A 132 25.81 18.95 5.04
C SER A 132 26.03 18.19 3.73
N GLN A 133 25.70 16.89 3.68
CA GLN A 133 26.02 16.03 2.54
C GLN A 133 24.80 15.73 1.64
N ILE A 134 23.59 15.91 2.14
CA ILE A 134 22.35 15.62 1.38
C ILE A 134 21.48 16.86 1.24
N GLU A 135 20.98 17.41 2.35
CA GLU A 135 19.97 18.49 2.36
C GLU A 135 20.50 19.75 1.65
N GLU A 136 21.58 20.34 2.14
CA GLU A 136 22.15 21.56 1.55
C GLU A 136 22.65 21.38 0.11
N PRO A 137 23.33 20.29 -0.28
CA PRO A 137 23.71 20.06 -1.67
C PRO A 137 22.49 19.96 -2.59
N LEU A 138 21.43 19.26 -2.19
CA LEU A 138 20.21 19.15 -2.98
C LEU A 138 19.49 20.49 -3.11
N GLN A 139 19.36 21.26 -2.03
CA GLN A 139 18.76 22.60 -2.09
C GLN A 139 19.54 23.51 -3.05
N ARG A 140 20.88 23.51 -3.00
CA ARG A 140 21.71 24.26 -3.92
C ARG A 140 21.49 23.83 -5.39
N GLU A 141 21.42 22.52 -5.66
CA GLU A 141 21.19 22.00 -6.99
C GLU A 141 19.79 22.35 -7.52
N PHE A 142 18.76 22.26 -6.72
CA PHE A 142 17.39 22.61 -7.11
C PHE A 142 17.27 24.11 -7.47
N VAL A 143 17.93 24.97 -6.70
CA VAL A 143 18.00 26.41 -7.01
C VAL A 143 18.82 26.65 -8.28
N ARG A 144 20.04 26.08 -8.37
CA ARG A 144 20.95 26.25 -9.52
C ARG A 144 20.33 25.82 -10.84
N ARG A 145 19.56 24.72 -10.83
CA ARG A 145 18.89 24.18 -12.02
C ARG A 145 17.53 24.86 -12.31
N GLY A 146 17.12 25.83 -11.50
CA GLY A 146 15.85 26.54 -11.67
C GLY A 146 14.62 25.66 -11.51
N TYR A 147 14.73 24.60 -10.70
CA TYR A 147 13.59 23.71 -10.41
C TYR A 147 12.56 24.38 -9.51
N TRP A 148 12.97 25.36 -8.71
CA TRP A 148 12.15 26.11 -7.77
C TRP A 148 11.93 27.55 -8.20
N LYS A 149 10.70 28.04 -8.03
CA LYS A 149 10.35 29.46 -8.16
C LYS A 149 9.94 30.01 -6.81
N PHE A 150 10.57 31.09 -6.44
CA PHE A 150 10.28 31.80 -5.20
C PHE A 150 9.51 33.09 -5.48
N SER A 151 8.61 33.44 -4.57
CA SER A 151 7.96 34.75 -4.53
C SER A 151 8.53 35.52 -3.35
N ILE A 152 8.87 36.78 -3.57
CA ILE A 152 9.16 37.72 -2.49
C ILE A 152 7.80 38.27 -2.03
N THR A 153 7.31 37.78 -0.89
CA THR A 153 6.08 38.29 -0.33
C THR A 153 6.41 39.49 0.57
N PRO A 154 5.93 40.70 0.26
CA PRO A 154 6.22 41.89 1.05
C PRO A 154 5.66 41.82 2.49
N LEU A 155 4.80 40.83 2.76
CA LEU A 155 4.05 40.68 4.02
C LEU A 155 4.74 39.77 5.04
N ASP A 156 5.85 39.08 4.71
CA ASP A 156 6.60 38.32 5.69
C ASP A 156 7.58 39.22 6.42
N PRO A 157 7.41 39.44 7.75
CA PRO A 157 8.32 40.25 8.54
C PRO A 157 9.75 39.75 8.54
N ASP A 158 9.97 38.46 8.30
CA ASP A 158 11.30 37.83 8.18
C ASP A 158 11.88 37.91 6.75
N ARG A 159 11.14 38.48 5.78
CA ARG A 159 11.54 38.62 4.36
C ARG A 159 12.06 37.35 3.69
N ARG A 160 11.54 36.20 4.07
CA ARG A 160 11.96 34.91 3.50
C ARG A 160 11.19 34.64 2.20
N PRO A 161 11.88 34.21 1.13
CA PRO A 161 11.20 33.85 -0.11
C PRO A 161 10.32 32.62 0.10
N ALA A 162 9.06 32.68 -0.28
CA ALA A 162 8.15 31.54 -0.27
C ALA A 162 8.29 30.77 -1.59
N LEU A 163 8.42 29.46 -1.52
CA LEU A 163 8.40 28.58 -2.69
C LEU A 163 6.98 28.51 -3.26
N VAL A 164 6.76 29.07 -4.45
CA VAL A 164 5.42 29.19 -5.06
C VAL A 164 5.20 28.18 -6.19
N ALA A 165 6.25 27.64 -6.78
CA ALA A 165 6.15 26.61 -7.79
C ALA A 165 7.43 25.74 -7.87
N THR A 166 7.26 24.48 -8.23
CA THR A 166 8.34 23.55 -8.52
C THR A 166 8.10 22.88 -9.88
N ARG A 167 9.19 22.59 -10.60
CA ARG A 167 9.15 21.73 -11.79
C ARG A 167 9.25 20.27 -11.44
N ILE A 168 9.81 19.94 -10.28
CA ILE A 168 10.07 18.58 -9.81
C ILE A 168 9.01 18.20 -8.78
N GLY A 169 8.38 17.04 -8.98
CA GLY A 169 7.40 16.46 -8.08
C GLY A 169 7.83 15.08 -7.56
N PHE A 170 8.76 14.42 -8.26
CA PHE A 170 9.18 13.06 -7.95
C PHE A 170 10.70 12.96 -7.77
N VAL A 171 11.10 12.08 -6.87
CA VAL A 171 12.51 11.77 -6.61
C VAL A 171 12.68 10.25 -6.61
N ALA A 172 13.57 9.76 -7.47
CA ALA A 172 14.05 8.40 -7.46
C ALA A 172 15.42 8.36 -6.75
N LEU A 173 15.48 7.74 -5.57
CA LEU A 173 16.72 7.52 -4.84
C LEU A 173 17.32 6.19 -5.26
N ILE A 174 18.51 6.22 -5.83
CA ILE A 174 19.21 5.01 -6.26
C ILE A 174 19.90 4.35 -5.06
N ARG A 175 19.91 3.03 -5.04
CA ARG A 175 20.65 2.18 -4.09
C ARG A 175 22.04 2.74 -3.78
N GLY A 176 22.47 2.63 -2.52
CA GLY A 176 23.77 3.13 -2.05
C GLY A 176 23.70 4.49 -1.34
N LEU A 177 22.51 5.13 -1.28
CA LEU A 177 22.28 6.29 -0.41
C LEU A 177 21.89 5.86 1.01
N PRO A 178 22.27 6.63 2.06
CA PRO A 178 21.84 6.35 3.43
C PRO A 178 20.32 6.21 3.54
N LEU A 179 19.87 5.33 4.42
CA LEU A 179 18.48 4.94 4.60
C LEU A 179 17.80 5.73 5.72
N LYS A 180 18.51 5.96 6.82
CA LYS A 180 17.94 6.50 8.04
C LYS A 180 18.90 7.47 8.75
N ILE A 181 18.32 8.40 9.49
CA ILE A 181 19.01 9.42 10.24
C ILE A 181 18.95 9.04 11.72
N ALA A 182 20.11 8.90 12.33
CA ALA A 182 20.25 8.56 13.74
C ALA A 182 19.57 9.60 14.65
N PRO A 183 18.92 9.18 15.74
CA PRO A 183 18.33 10.10 16.70
C PRO A 183 19.41 10.96 17.35
N CYS A 184 19.17 12.26 17.47
CA CYS A 184 20.05 13.18 18.18
C CYS A 184 19.26 14.18 19.03
N ALA A 185 19.88 14.76 20.06
CA ALA A 185 19.31 15.87 20.81
C ALA A 185 19.36 17.15 19.96
N ILE A 186 18.27 17.91 19.90
CA ILE A 186 18.23 19.19 19.19
C ILE A 186 18.25 20.33 20.20
N PRO A 187 19.26 21.21 20.14
CA PRO A 187 19.19 22.49 20.84
C PRO A 187 18.20 23.42 20.11
N VAL A 188 17.15 23.84 20.79
CA VAL A 188 16.27 24.91 20.29
C VAL A 188 16.47 26.14 21.18
N GLY A 189 17.01 27.20 20.60
CA GLY A 189 17.25 28.43 21.32
C GLY A 189 18.20 28.32 22.53
N GLY A 190 19.19 27.40 22.46
CA GLY A 190 20.12 27.14 23.53
C GLY A 190 19.60 26.23 24.65
N THR A 191 18.38 25.74 24.54
CA THR A 191 17.78 24.78 25.47
C THR A 191 17.59 23.45 24.76
N ILE A 192 18.00 22.35 25.40
CA ILE A 192 17.68 20.99 24.89
C ILE A 192 16.17 20.82 25.06
N THR A 193 15.44 20.72 23.95
CA THR A 193 14.02 20.38 24.02
C THR A 193 13.87 18.95 24.54
N GLN A 194 12.87 18.75 25.40
CA GLN A 194 12.45 17.43 25.82
C GLN A 194 12.21 16.54 24.59
N PRO A 195 12.54 15.24 24.66
CA PRO A 195 12.19 14.33 23.60
C PRO A 195 10.71 14.49 23.24
N SER A 196 10.38 14.41 21.95
CA SER A 196 9.00 14.33 21.52
C SER A 196 8.27 13.27 22.37
N PRO A 197 6.99 13.47 22.75
CA PRO A 197 6.20 12.45 23.45
C PRO A 197 6.13 11.12 22.67
N TYR A 198 6.59 11.11 21.43
CA TYR A 198 6.69 9.97 20.53
C TYR A 198 8.10 9.35 20.45
N GLY A 199 8.92 9.51 21.45
CA GLY A 199 10.25 8.89 21.54
C GLY A 199 11.40 9.79 21.12
N SER A 200 12.40 9.25 20.43
CA SER A 200 13.61 9.96 20.08
C SER A 200 13.35 11.21 19.24
N CYS A 201 13.96 12.30 19.62
CA CYS A 201 14.00 13.52 18.84
C CYS A 201 14.58 13.23 17.44
N ASN A 202 13.96 13.77 16.43
CA ASN A 202 14.36 13.85 15.01
C ASN A 202 15.04 12.64 14.33
N ALA A 203 14.85 11.43 14.82
CA ALA A 203 15.09 10.24 14.01
C ALA A 203 14.06 10.19 12.88
N ALA A 204 14.51 9.92 11.67
CA ALA A 204 13.66 9.87 10.49
C ALA A 204 14.28 8.99 9.41
N SER A 205 13.51 8.62 8.39
CA SER A 205 14.09 8.14 7.14
C SER A 205 14.69 9.32 6.36
N VAL A 206 15.77 9.06 5.65
CA VAL A 206 16.37 10.03 4.72
C VAL A 206 15.34 10.44 3.66
N ASP A 207 14.56 9.52 3.18
CA ASP A 207 13.52 9.71 2.17
C ASP A 207 12.45 10.70 2.64
N SER A 208 12.00 10.57 3.89
CA SER A 208 11.00 11.46 4.47
C SER A 208 11.52 12.88 4.66
N GLU A 209 12.79 13.07 5.00
CA GLU A 209 13.40 14.39 5.09
C GLU A 209 13.62 15.02 3.70
N ILE A 210 14.07 14.23 2.71
CA ILE A 210 14.20 14.70 1.33
C ILE A 210 12.84 15.17 0.79
N SER A 211 11.74 14.53 1.19
CA SER A 211 10.40 14.96 0.75
C SER A 211 10.05 16.39 1.18
N LEU A 212 10.69 16.91 2.20
CA LEU A 212 10.45 18.23 2.79
C LEU A 212 11.47 19.29 2.37
N LEU A 213 12.38 18.99 1.45
CA LEU A 213 13.48 19.90 1.03
C LEU A 213 13.01 21.30 0.63
N GLY A 214 11.81 21.42 0.04
CA GLY A 214 11.24 22.71 -0.36
C GLY A 214 10.46 23.42 0.75
N LEU A 215 10.31 22.78 1.92
CA LEU A 215 9.69 23.36 3.10
C LEU A 215 10.79 23.86 4.04
N PHE A 216 11.45 24.94 3.65
CA PHE A 216 12.52 25.56 4.42
C PHE A 216 12.08 25.84 5.86
N HIS A 217 12.91 25.46 6.83
CA HIS A 217 12.70 25.74 8.26
C HIS A 217 11.56 24.99 8.95
N HIS A 218 11.24 23.79 8.50
CA HIS A 218 10.36 22.92 9.29
C HIS A 218 11.03 22.53 10.62
N PRO A 219 10.25 22.33 11.68
CA PRO A 219 10.81 21.87 12.95
C PRO A 219 11.35 20.44 12.81
N LEU A 220 12.58 20.19 13.28
CA LEU A 220 13.25 18.89 13.20
C LEU A 220 12.95 17.97 14.39
N ASN A 221 11.90 18.22 15.15
CA ASN A 221 11.64 17.57 16.43
C ASN A 221 10.30 16.83 16.46
N GLY A 222 10.01 16.06 15.45
CA GLY A 222 8.82 15.21 15.45
C GLY A 222 8.11 15.15 14.10
N VAL A 223 6.90 14.59 14.14
CA VAL A 223 6.06 14.39 12.96
C VAL A 223 5.55 15.70 12.37
N ILE A 224 5.58 15.80 11.06
CA ILE A 224 4.98 16.90 10.30
C ILE A 224 3.78 16.33 9.52
N PRO A 225 2.57 16.90 9.67
CA PRO A 225 1.42 16.46 8.87
C PRO A 225 1.74 16.54 7.38
N ASN A 226 1.45 15.48 6.64
CA ASN A 226 1.66 15.46 5.19
C ASN A 226 0.54 16.22 4.47
N PRO A 227 0.83 17.35 3.79
CA PRO A 227 -0.21 18.17 3.14
C PRO A 227 -0.85 17.48 1.92
N TYR A 228 -0.24 16.45 1.38
CA TYR A 228 -0.78 15.65 0.27
C TYR A 228 -1.67 14.51 0.75
N SER A 229 -1.53 14.07 1.99
CA SER A 229 -2.26 12.94 2.54
C SER A 229 -3.77 13.16 2.53
N VAL A 230 -4.51 12.07 2.32
CA VAL A 230 -5.94 11.95 2.57
C VAL A 230 -6.22 11.03 3.76
N SER A 231 -5.17 10.47 4.36
CA SER A 231 -5.24 9.68 5.59
C SER A 231 -5.38 10.61 6.80
N PRO A 232 -6.30 10.33 7.74
CA PRO A 232 -6.37 11.11 8.97
C PRO A 232 -5.12 10.87 9.82
N VAL A 233 -4.58 11.94 10.41
CA VAL A 233 -3.57 11.84 11.47
C VAL A 233 -4.28 11.41 12.76
N LEU A 234 -3.89 10.25 13.29
CA LEU A 234 -4.44 9.73 14.53
C LEU A 234 -3.50 10.07 15.68
N GLU A 235 -3.85 11.06 16.48
CA GLU A 235 -3.10 11.45 17.67
C GLU A 235 -2.94 10.27 18.63
N PRO A 236 -1.72 9.91 19.06
CA PRO A 236 -1.51 8.93 20.12
C PRO A 236 -2.16 9.43 21.41
N GLY A 237 -3.15 8.73 21.89
CA GLY A 237 -3.91 9.08 23.10
C GLY A 237 -5.37 9.48 22.89
N SER A 238 -5.83 9.70 21.67
CA SER A 238 -7.26 9.87 21.37
C SER A 238 -8.10 8.59 21.57
N ALA A 239 -7.44 7.47 21.81
CA ALA A 239 -8.06 6.17 22.11
C ALA A 239 -8.50 6.01 23.59
N LYS A 240 -8.68 7.08 24.36
CA LYS A 240 -9.46 7.01 25.58
C LYS A 240 -10.92 6.84 25.18
N GLY A 241 -11.39 5.58 25.26
CA GLY A 241 -12.74 5.06 25.14
C GLY A 241 -13.90 6.08 25.18
N GLY A 242 -14.10 6.76 24.09
CA GLY A 242 -15.27 7.57 23.81
C GLY A 242 -15.68 7.31 22.38
N ASN A 243 -16.64 6.40 22.19
CA ASN A 243 -17.38 6.33 20.93
C ASN A 243 -17.81 7.76 20.55
N PRO A 244 -17.54 8.25 19.33
CA PRO A 244 -18.17 9.47 18.89
C PRO A 244 -19.68 9.24 19.00
N SER A 245 -20.33 10.01 19.87
CA SER A 245 -21.76 9.90 20.11
C SER A 245 -22.52 10.28 18.84
N VAL A 246 -22.83 9.27 18.04
CA VAL A 246 -23.87 9.36 17.02
C VAL A 246 -25.18 9.51 17.80
N LYS A 247 -25.78 10.70 17.76
CA LYS A 247 -27.13 10.91 18.28
C LYS A 247 -28.04 9.89 17.64
N LYS A 248 -28.56 8.96 18.46
CA LYS A 248 -29.59 8.00 18.05
C LYS A 248 -30.84 8.77 17.65
N THR A 249 -31.08 8.91 16.38
CA THR A 249 -32.42 9.16 15.86
C THR A 249 -33.19 7.85 15.95
N LYS A 250 -34.32 7.86 16.66
CA LYS A 250 -35.24 6.72 16.77
C LYS A 250 -35.84 6.43 15.39
N GLY A 251 -35.59 5.23 14.88
CA GLY A 251 -36.29 4.65 13.74
C GLY A 251 -35.35 4.10 12.67
N GLY A 252 -35.28 2.76 12.57
CA GLY A 252 -34.87 2.05 11.37
C GLY A 252 -33.39 1.63 11.29
N ASN A 253 -33.19 0.33 11.20
CA ASN A 253 -32.03 -0.44 10.71
C ASN A 253 -30.64 0.19 10.88
N SER A 254 -29.79 -0.47 11.67
CA SER A 254 -28.36 -0.14 11.79
C SER A 254 -27.70 -0.06 10.40
N PRO A 255 -27.18 1.10 10.00
CA PRO A 255 -26.28 1.13 8.85
C PRO A 255 -24.95 0.54 9.32
N ALA A 256 -24.54 -0.57 8.73
CA ALA A 256 -23.12 -0.91 8.66
C ALA A 256 -22.37 0.36 8.27
N ALA A 257 -21.30 0.71 9.00
CA ALA A 257 -20.52 1.89 8.73
C ALA A 257 -20.06 1.85 7.26
N SER A 258 -20.78 2.55 6.40
CA SER A 258 -20.39 2.72 5.02
C SER A 258 -19.19 3.67 5.02
N THR A 259 -17.99 3.12 4.98
CA THR A 259 -16.81 3.84 4.52
C THR A 259 -17.05 4.16 3.04
N SER A 260 -17.77 5.25 2.78
CA SER A 260 -17.90 5.77 1.42
C SER A 260 -16.54 6.31 1.01
N PHE A 261 -15.84 5.53 0.18
CA PHE A 261 -14.71 6.06 -0.59
C PHE A 261 -15.19 7.30 -1.35
N PRO A 262 -14.37 8.34 -1.52
CA PRO A 262 -14.75 9.50 -2.27
C PRO A 262 -15.09 9.07 -3.71
N THR A 263 -16.37 9.01 -4.01
CA THR A 263 -16.90 8.65 -5.34
C THR A 263 -16.88 9.81 -6.33
N SER A 264 -16.34 10.96 -5.94
CA SER A 264 -16.33 12.12 -6.81
C SER A 264 -15.01 12.31 -7.52
N GLY A 265 -15.05 12.10 -8.83
CA GLY A 265 -14.20 12.76 -9.82
C GLY A 265 -12.70 12.64 -9.57
N ASN A 266 -12.09 11.73 -10.27
CA ASN A 266 -10.67 11.41 -10.39
C ASN A 266 -9.79 12.63 -10.77
N ARG A 267 -9.91 13.76 -10.05
CA ARG A 267 -8.96 14.85 -10.18
C ARG A 267 -7.75 14.54 -9.30
N ARG A 268 -6.66 14.17 -9.96
CA ARG A 268 -5.34 14.07 -9.37
C ARG A 268 -5.08 15.34 -8.54
N LYS A 269 -4.90 15.18 -7.23
CA LYS A 269 -4.51 16.28 -6.36
C LYS A 269 -3.13 16.77 -6.81
N SER A 270 -2.94 18.05 -7.01
CA SER A 270 -1.61 18.58 -7.33
C SER A 270 -0.69 18.42 -6.14
N ILE A 271 0.55 17.99 -6.38
CA ILE A 271 1.59 17.96 -5.35
C ILE A 271 1.82 19.40 -4.89
N PRO A 272 1.70 19.70 -3.57
CA PRO A 272 1.95 21.04 -3.06
C PRO A 272 3.37 21.54 -3.41
N PRO A 273 3.58 22.81 -3.74
CA PRO A 273 4.92 23.36 -3.88
C PRO A 273 5.73 23.08 -2.61
N GLY A 274 6.98 22.60 -2.80
CA GLY A 274 7.88 22.28 -1.70
C GLY A 274 7.81 20.82 -1.21
N LEU A 275 6.77 20.09 -1.53
CA LEU A 275 6.71 18.64 -1.29
C LEU A 275 7.28 17.87 -2.49
N LEU A 276 8.13 16.89 -2.21
CA LEU A 276 8.66 15.94 -3.19
C LEU A 276 8.14 14.53 -2.86
N CYS A 277 7.62 13.82 -3.86
CA CYS A 277 7.21 12.43 -3.72
C CYS A 277 8.43 11.53 -3.97
N VAL A 278 9.04 11.05 -2.89
CA VAL A 278 10.29 10.28 -2.89
C VAL A 278 9.99 8.79 -2.87
N ALA A 279 10.70 8.02 -3.68
CA ALA A 279 10.75 6.57 -3.58
C ALA A 279 12.17 6.07 -3.81
N ARG A 280 12.50 4.93 -3.19
CA ARG A 280 13.83 4.33 -3.20
C ARG A 280 13.87 3.14 -4.16
N LEU A 281 14.72 3.21 -5.17
CA LEU A 281 15.09 2.10 -6.04
C LEU A 281 16.22 1.31 -5.36
N ASP A 282 15.85 0.45 -4.44
CA ASP A 282 16.79 -0.28 -3.61
C ASP A 282 16.39 -1.76 -3.46
N ALA A 283 17.39 -2.62 -3.44
CA ALA A 283 17.26 -4.06 -3.26
C ALA A 283 18.61 -4.60 -2.74
N THR A 284 18.63 -5.89 -2.35
CA THR A 284 19.88 -6.53 -1.90
C THR A 284 20.97 -6.55 -2.98
N THR A 285 20.59 -6.46 -4.26
CA THR A 285 21.51 -6.46 -5.42
C THR A 285 21.10 -5.43 -6.47
N THR A 286 22.04 -4.99 -7.28
CA THR A 286 21.80 -4.14 -8.46
C THR A 286 20.87 -4.79 -9.48
N ASP A 287 20.99 -6.10 -9.69
CA ASP A 287 20.08 -6.84 -10.58
C ASP A 287 18.65 -6.86 -10.04
N GLY A 288 18.48 -6.92 -8.72
CA GLY A 288 17.17 -6.78 -8.09
C GLY A 288 16.51 -5.43 -8.37
N VAL A 289 17.28 -4.35 -8.35
CA VAL A 289 16.79 -3.00 -8.73
C VAL A 289 16.40 -2.95 -10.21
N ARG A 290 17.21 -3.52 -11.09
CA ARG A 290 16.89 -3.60 -12.53
C ARG A 290 15.62 -4.41 -12.79
N ALA A 291 15.51 -5.57 -12.15
CA ALA A 291 14.32 -6.42 -12.25
C ALA A 291 13.06 -5.70 -11.79
N MET A 292 13.11 -4.99 -10.65
CA MET A 292 12.01 -4.17 -10.13
C MET A 292 11.46 -3.19 -11.17
N VAL A 293 12.34 -2.46 -11.85
CA VAL A 293 11.95 -1.47 -12.88
C VAL A 293 11.41 -2.17 -14.14
N LEU A 294 12.10 -3.20 -14.64
CA LEU A 294 11.71 -3.90 -15.85
C LEU A 294 10.40 -4.66 -15.70
N ASP A 295 10.20 -5.32 -14.56
CA ASP A 295 8.95 -6.01 -14.24
C ASP A 295 7.79 -5.02 -14.11
N GLY A 296 8.05 -3.86 -13.48
CA GLY A 296 7.07 -2.77 -13.43
C GLY A 296 6.65 -2.30 -14.82
N LEU A 297 7.61 -2.00 -15.69
CA LEU A 297 7.34 -1.58 -17.07
C LEU A 297 6.59 -2.64 -17.89
N ARG A 298 6.90 -3.92 -17.67
CA ARG A 298 6.19 -5.02 -18.32
C ARG A 298 4.73 -5.06 -17.86
N VAL A 299 4.49 -5.01 -16.57
CA VAL A 299 3.16 -5.10 -15.96
C VAL A 299 2.30 -3.88 -16.31
N GLU A 300 2.87 -2.70 -16.45
CA GLU A 300 2.14 -1.52 -16.93
C GLU A 300 1.51 -1.73 -18.31
N ARG A 301 2.11 -2.57 -19.15
CA ARG A 301 1.57 -2.93 -20.49
C ARG A 301 0.64 -4.13 -20.45
N GLU A 302 1.03 -5.19 -19.72
CA GLU A 302 0.38 -6.51 -19.77
C GLU A 302 -0.70 -6.69 -18.72
N GLY A 303 -0.64 -5.91 -17.63
CA GLY A 303 -1.47 -6.03 -16.44
C GLY A 303 -0.81 -6.91 -15.37
N LEU A 304 -1.12 -6.61 -14.11
CA LEU A 304 -0.74 -7.41 -12.94
C LEU A 304 -1.89 -8.37 -12.63
N TRP A 305 -1.73 -9.65 -12.98
CA TRP A 305 -2.74 -10.69 -12.86
C TRP A 305 -2.33 -11.71 -11.82
N GLY A 306 -3.17 -11.96 -10.83
CA GLY A 306 -2.90 -12.89 -9.75
C GLY A 306 -3.82 -12.66 -8.56
N PHE A 307 -3.56 -13.38 -7.46
CA PHE A 307 -4.25 -13.21 -6.19
C PHE A 307 -3.70 -12.04 -5.38
N GLY A 308 -4.60 -11.38 -4.63
CA GLY A 308 -4.23 -10.61 -3.46
C GLY A 308 -4.26 -11.49 -2.21
N TYR A 309 -3.24 -11.43 -1.40
CA TYR A 309 -3.17 -12.09 -0.09
C TYR A 309 -3.28 -11.05 1.02
N ILE A 310 -4.21 -11.28 1.94
CA ILE A 310 -4.52 -10.40 3.06
C ILE A 310 -4.31 -11.17 4.36
N ASP A 311 -3.39 -10.67 5.20
CA ASP A 311 -2.96 -11.35 6.41
C ASP A 311 -3.31 -10.49 7.64
N LEU A 312 -4.43 -10.83 8.31
CA LEU A 312 -5.02 -10.11 9.43
C LEU A 312 -4.65 -10.77 10.77
N ARG A 313 -4.75 -10.00 11.86
CA ARG A 313 -4.59 -10.53 13.23
C ARG A 313 -5.92 -10.62 13.99
N SER A 314 -7.02 -10.39 13.31
CA SER A 314 -8.39 -10.39 13.91
C SER A 314 -8.57 -9.41 15.06
N ILE A 315 -7.79 -8.34 15.10
CA ILE A 315 -7.86 -7.31 16.13
C ILE A 315 -8.99 -6.33 15.77
N LYS A 316 -10.05 -6.31 16.59
CA LYS A 316 -11.27 -5.53 16.29
C LYS A 316 -11.34 -4.18 16.99
N THR A 317 -10.53 -3.95 18.01
CA THR A 317 -10.63 -2.78 18.90
C THR A 317 -9.26 -2.19 19.23
N GLY A 318 -9.29 -0.96 19.73
CA GLY A 318 -8.06 -0.24 20.11
C GLY A 318 -7.22 0.24 18.92
N PRO A 319 -6.05 0.84 19.18
CA PRO A 319 -5.19 1.37 18.12
C PRO A 319 -4.76 0.31 17.09
N TYR A 320 -4.49 -0.91 17.53
CA TYR A 320 -4.09 -2.02 16.65
C TYR A 320 -5.22 -2.47 15.71
N GLY A 321 -6.50 -2.27 16.09
CA GLY A 321 -7.61 -2.50 15.17
C GLY A 321 -7.57 -1.67 13.89
N LEU A 322 -6.84 -0.55 13.89
CA LEU A 322 -6.62 0.28 12.70
C LEU A 322 -5.72 -0.41 11.66
N GLY A 323 -4.75 -1.21 12.12
CA GLY A 323 -3.92 -2.02 11.24
C GLY A 323 -4.76 -3.04 10.48
N ASP A 324 -5.53 -3.87 11.20
CA ASP A 324 -6.45 -4.83 10.59
C ASP A 324 -7.46 -4.15 9.66
N GLN A 325 -8.02 -3.01 10.06
CA GLN A 325 -8.97 -2.27 9.25
C GLN A 325 -8.34 -1.78 7.94
N SER A 326 -7.14 -1.20 8.01
CA SER A 326 -6.41 -0.71 6.85
C SER A 326 -6.13 -1.83 5.83
N ILE A 327 -5.67 -2.98 6.30
CA ILE A 327 -5.36 -4.15 5.48
C ILE A 327 -6.64 -4.76 4.90
N ARG A 328 -7.72 -4.84 5.68
CA ARG A 328 -9.03 -5.32 5.20
C ARG A 328 -9.57 -4.45 4.06
N ILE A 329 -9.45 -3.12 4.18
CA ILE A 329 -9.87 -2.17 3.14
C ILE A 329 -9.05 -2.36 1.87
N ALA A 330 -7.75 -2.68 1.96
CA ALA A 330 -6.95 -3.01 0.79
C ALA A 330 -7.51 -4.23 0.05
N GLY A 331 -7.83 -5.31 0.75
CA GLY A 331 -8.47 -6.51 0.19
C GLY A 331 -9.84 -6.23 -0.44
N GLU A 332 -10.69 -5.46 0.24
CA GLU A 332 -11.99 -5.06 -0.29
C GLU A 332 -11.87 -4.23 -1.57
N SER A 333 -10.89 -3.31 -1.63
CA SER A 333 -10.61 -2.50 -2.81
C SER A 333 -10.18 -3.35 -3.99
N MET A 334 -9.33 -4.35 -3.76
CA MET A 334 -8.90 -5.32 -4.76
C MET A 334 -10.07 -6.17 -5.28
N ARG A 335 -10.92 -6.70 -4.40
CA ARG A 335 -12.11 -7.46 -4.81
C ARG A 335 -13.05 -6.62 -5.69
N ARG A 336 -13.33 -5.38 -5.29
CA ARG A 336 -14.15 -4.44 -6.08
C ARG A 336 -13.54 -4.15 -7.44
N ALA A 337 -12.23 -4.16 -7.54
CA ALA A 337 -11.52 -4.05 -8.80
C ALA A 337 -11.47 -5.35 -9.59
N GLY A 338 -12.14 -6.41 -9.17
CA GLY A 338 -12.18 -7.71 -9.85
C GLY A 338 -10.87 -8.50 -9.72
N ILE A 339 -10.10 -8.29 -8.66
CA ILE A 339 -8.93 -9.09 -8.31
C ILE A 339 -9.36 -10.08 -7.22
N PRO A 340 -9.21 -11.40 -7.41
CA PRO A 340 -9.55 -12.37 -6.37
C PRO A 340 -8.60 -12.23 -5.18
N VAL A 341 -9.15 -12.34 -3.96
CA VAL A 341 -8.41 -12.11 -2.71
C VAL A 341 -8.63 -13.28 -1.76
N LEU A 342 -7.54 -13.80 -1.25
CA LEU A 342 -7.49 -14.79 -0.18
C LEU A 342 -7.09 -14.09 1.13
N SER A 343 -7.90 -14.28 2.17
CA SER A 343 -7.69 -13.60 3.46
C SER A 343 -7.36 -14.60 4.53
N ASP A 344 -6.27 -14.41 5.24
CA ASP A 344 -5.98 -15.04 6.51
C ASP A 344 -6.40 -14.12 7.66
N ASP A 345 -7.23 -14.63 8.57
CA ASP A 345 -7.72 -13.93 9.77
C ASP A 345 -7.36 -14.67 11.07
N LEU A 346 -6.34 -15.52 11.01
CA LEU A 346 -5.76 -16.16 12.19
C LEU A 346 -4.92 -15.16 12.99
N PRO A 347 -4.72 -15.37 14.31
CA PRO A 347 -3.88 -14.50 15.13
C PRO A 347 -2.41 -14.51 14.71
N GLU A 348 -1.92 -15.61 14.17
CA GLU A 348 -0.56 -15.78 13.67
C GLU A 348 -0.45 -15.31 12.21
N THR A 349 0.78 -15.08 11.73
CA THR A 349 1.07 -14.85 10.29
C THR A 349 0.74 -16.10 9.46
N ILE A 350 0.52 -15.92 8.16
CA ILE A 350 0.32 -17.04 7.24
C ILE A 350 1.42 -18.08 7.46
N HIS A 351 1.03 -19.31 7.76
CA HIS A 351 1.97 -20.40 8.06
C HIS A 351 2.82 -20.77 6.85
N ALA A 352 4.11 -21.09 7.07
CA ALA A 352 5.08 -21.41 6.02
C ALA A 352 4.62 -22.53 5.05
N GLY A 353 3.84 -23.49 5.53
CA GLY A 353 3.26 -24.55 4.71
C GLY A 353 2.03 -24.14 3.88
N PHE A 354 1.50 -22.93 4.03
CA PHE A 354 0.36 -22.46 3.24
C PHE A 354 0.83 -22.07 1.83
N PRO A 355 0.22 -22.64 0.76
CA PRO A 355 0.65 -22.36 -0.60
C PRO A 355 0.24 -20.95 -1.05
N VAL A 356 1.16 -20.01 -1.01
CA VAL A 356 1.00 -18.67 -1.59
C VAL A 356 1.52 -18.72 -3.03
N THR A 357 0.61 -18.96 -3.98
CA THR A 357 0.91 -19.00 -5.42
C THR A 357 0.27 -17.82 -6.14
N ASP A 358 0.79 -17.46 -7.31
CA ASP A 358 0.27 -16.35 -8.13
C ASP A 358 0.06 -15.06 -7.34
N ALA A 359 0.98 -14.75 -6.42
CA ALA A 359 0.89 -13.61 -5.54
C ALA A 359 1.19 -12.31 -6.29
N ALA A 360 0.14 -11.57 -6.67
CA ALA A 360 0.22 -10.24 -7.29
C ALA A 360 0.25 -9.12 -6.25
N ALA A 361 -0.35 -9.33 -5.08
CA ALA A 361 -0.28 -8.40 -3.98
C ALA A 361 -0.31 -9.12 -2.63
N TYR A 362 0.35 -8.52 -1.64
CA TYR A 362 0.33 -8.95 -0.25
C TYR A 362 0.23 -7.74 0.68
N TYR A 363 -0.71 -7.77 1.58
CA TYR A 363 -0.83 -6.81 2.67
C TYR A 363 -1.04 -7.56 3.98
N GLY A 364 -0.09 -7.44 4.88
CA GLY A 364 -0.13 -8.14 6.17
C GLY A 364 0.51 -7.36 7.31
N TRP A 365 0.42 -7.93 8.49
CA TRP A 365 1.07 -7.50 9.72
C TRP A 365 0.92 -8.63 10.75
N TYR A 366 1.49 -8.78 11.78
CA TYR A 366 2.34 -8.06 12.69
C TYR A 366 3.38 -9.06 13.19
N SER A 367 4.46 -9.22 12.47
CA SER A 367 5.62 -10.05 12.83
C SER A 367 6.90 -9.24 12.68
N GLY A 368 7.88 -9.45 13.57
CA GLY A 368 9.08 -8.65 13.66
C GLY A 368 10.05 -8.78 12.50
N SER A 369 10.07 -9.94 11.84
CA SER A 369 10.90 -10.23 10.67
C SER A 369 10.16 -11.12 9.71
N ILE A 370 10.66 -11.23 8.48
CA ILE A 370 10.12 -12.10 7.43
C ILE A 370 9.79 -13.48 7.98
N ASP A 371 8.59 -13.97 7.71
CA ASP A 371 8.02 -15.16 8.30
C ASP A 371 7.09 -15.89 7.30
N GLY A 372 6.61 -17.06 7.69
CA GLY A 372 5.67 -17.83 6.92
C GLY A 372 6.24 -18.25 5.55
N PRO A 373 5.39 -18.34 4.50
CA PRO A 373 5.81 -18.72 3.17
C PRO A 373 6.80 -17.73 2.55
N PHE A 374 6.80 -16.48 3.01
CA PHE A 374 7.69 -15.43 2.51
C PHE A 374 9.14 -15.60 3.01
N ALA A 375 9.37 -16.38 4.06
CA ALA A 375 10.71 -16.75 4.53
C ALA A 375 11.32 -17.92 3.72
N GLU A 376 10.53 -18.63 2.92
CA GLU A 376 10.99 -19.77 2.13
C GLU A 376 11.88 -19.30 0.97
N PRO A 377 13.13 -19.83 0.82
CA PRO A 377 14.04 -19.37 -0.22
C PRO A 377 13.51 -19.54 -1.65
N SER A 378 12.62 -20.51 -1.88
CA SER A 378 12.01 -20.80 -3.17
C SER A 378 10.81 -19.91 -3.50
N PHE A 379 10.24 -19.22 -2.52
CA PHE A 379 9.10 -18.35 -2.73
C PHE A 379 9.42 -17.22 -3.72
N ARG A 380 8.48 -16.89 -4.58
CA ARG A 380 8.56 -15.74 -5.48
C ARG A 380 7.19 -15.10 -5.66
N PHE A 381 7.17 -13.78 -5.60
CA PHE A 381 6.05 -12.99 -6.10
C PHE A 381 5.98 -13.03 -7.62
N LEU A 382 4.79 -12.76 -8.15
CA LEU A 382 4.68 -12.46 -9.58
C LEU A 382 5.45 -11.17 -9.91
N PRO A 383 6.06 -11.10 -11.11
CA PRO A 383 6.70 -9.87 -11.56
C PRO A 383 5.76 -8.67 -11.45
N GLY A 384 6.25 -7.57 -10.90
CA GLY A 384 5.46 -6.37 -10.68
C GLY A 384 4.59 -6.37 -9.41
N ALA A 385 4.63 -7.41 -8.59
CA ALA A 385 3.82 -7.50 -7.37
C ALA A 385 4.07 -6.35 -6.38
N VAL A 386 3.03 -5.98 -5.64
CA VAL A 386 3.08 -5.01 -4.54
C VAL A 386 2.92 -5.76 -3.23
N ALA A 387 3.95 -5.73 -2.37
CA ALA A 387 3.94 -6.49 -1.13
C ALA A 387 4.37 -5.64 0.07
N CYS A 388 3.50 -5.51 1.06
CA CYS A 388 3.72 -4.68 2.24
C CYS A 388 3.38 -5.44 3.52
N HIS A 389 4.28 -5.38 4.52
CA HIS A 389 4.03 -5.91 5.86
C HIS A 389 4.25 -4.83 6.92
N LEU A 390 3.19 -4.50 7.66
CA LEU A 390 3.22 -3.45 8.66
C LEU A 390 3.87 -3.96 9.96
N HIS A 391 5.04 -3.46 10.24
CA HIS A 391 5.73 -3.65 11.52
C HIS A 391 6.73 -2.53 11.77
N SER A 392 7.05 -2.30 13.05
CA SER A 392 8.17 -1.44 13.45
C SER A 392 9.47 -2.04 12.94
N PHE A 393 10.41 -1.19 12.53
CA PHE A 393 11.72 -1.64 12.04
C PHE A 393 11.67 -2.56 10.80
N SER A 394 10.52 -2.65 10.10
CA SER A 394 10.34 -3.53 8.94
C SER A 394 11.30 -3.22 7.78
N ALA A 395 11.88 -2.02 7.76
CA ALA A 395 12.91 -1.56 6.85
C ALA A 395 14.13 -0.99 7.60
N SER A 396 14.48 -1.54 8.75
CA SER A 396 15.66 -1.09 9.52
C SER A 396 16.97 -1.27 8.74
N THR A 397 16.97 -2.20 7.78
CA THR A 397 17.97 -2.42 6.74
C THR A 397 17.29 -2.91 5.47
N LEU A 398 17.87 -2.63 4.31
CA LEU A 398 17.47 -3.20 3.01
C LEU A 398 18.53 -4.16 2.47
N GLY A 399 19.74 -4.09 3.02
CA GLY A 399 20.87 -4.92 2.60
C GLY A 399 20.84 -6.34 3.16
N ASP A 400 20.21 -6.57 4.31
CA ASP A 400 20.13 -7.89 4.93
C ASP A 400 18.87 -8.65 4.48
N PRO A 401 19.04 -9.78 3.78
CA PRO A 401 17.90 -10.55 3.24
C PRO A 401 17.07 -11.30 4.30
N ALA A 402 17.51 -11.31 5.56
CA ALA A 402 16.86 -12.04 6.65
C ALA A 402 16.25 -11.12 7.72
N GLN A 403 16.49 -9.80 7.64
CA GLN A 403 16.01 -8.85 8.64
C GLN A 403 14.84 -8.01 8.13
N GLY A 404 13.88 -7.76 9.02
CA GLY A 404 12.69 -6.99 8.71
C GLY A 404 11.80 -7.66 7.65
N TRP A 405 11.10 -6.87 6.88
CA TRP A 405 10.18 -7.35 5.84
C TRP A 405 10.46 -6.76 4.46
N THR A 406 10.74 -5.46 4.40
CA THR A 406 10.78 -4.72 3.13
C THR A 406 11.87 -5.24 2.19
N GLY A 407 13.12 -5.36 2.68
CA GLY A 407 14.23 -5.92 1.88
C GLY A 407 13.97 -7.36 1.42
N PRO A 408 13.59 -8.27 2.34
CA PRO A 408 13.21 -9.65 1.97
C PRO A 408 12.07 -9.76 0.96
N LEU A 409 10.98 -8.98 1.09
CA LEU A 409 9.87 -9.00 0.12
C LEU A 409 10.34 -8.58 -1.28
N VAL A 410 11.16 -7.53 -1.38
CA VAL A 410 11.77 -7.09 -2.64
C VAL A 410 12.71 -8.16 -3.21
N ARG A 411 13.51 -8.82 -2.37
CA ARG A 411 14.37 -9.94 -2.79
C ARG A 411 13.56 -11.09 -3.38
N HIS A 412 12.36 -11.34 -2.89
CA HIS A 412 11.45 -12.34 -3.41
C HIS A 412 10.65 -11.89 -4.65
N GLY A 413 10.98 -10.72 -5.22
CA GLY A 413 10.45 -10.25 -6.50
C GLY A 413 9.32 -9.25 -6.39
N ALA A 414 9.00 -8.72 -5.20
CA ALA A 414 8.08 -7.59 -5.10
C ALA A 414 8.71 -6.34 -5.77
N ALA A 415 7.98 -5.70 -6.66
CA ALA A 415 8.39 -4.47 -7.33
C ALA A 415 8.12 -3.22 -6.49
N ALA A 416 7.32 -3.34 -5.43
CA ALA A 416 7.04 -2.26 -4.50
C ALA A 416 6.79 -2.79 -3.09
N SER A 417 7.32 -2.07 -2.08
CA SER A 417 7.08 -2.34 -0.66
C SER A 417 7.14 -1.05 0.15
N ILE A 418 6.55 -1.07 1.34
CA ILE A 418 6.58 0.03 2.30
C ILE A 418 7.11 -0.50 3.62
N GLY A 419 8.00 0.25 4.26
CA GLY A 419 8.54 -0.16 5.55
C GLY A 419 8.94 1.00 6.45
N ASN A 420 9.27 0.67 7.68
CA ASN A 420 9.63 1.63 8.72
C ASN A 420 11.07 1.39 9.18
N VAL A 421 11.90 2.44 9.16
CA VAL A 421 13.32 2.33 9.52
C VAL A 421 13.53 2.26 11.04
N TYR A 422 12.56 2.75 11.82
CA TYR A 422 12.52 2.72 13.29
C TYR A 422 11.10 2.39 13.77
N GLU A 423 10.75 2.75 15.03
CA GLU A 423 9.41 2.63 15.62
C GLU A 423 8.49 3.77 15.14
N PRO A 424 7.50 3.52 14.24
CA PRO A 424 6.70 4.59 13.65
C PRO A 424 5.46 4.97 14.47
N TYR A 425 5.03 4.15 15.42
CA TYR A 425 3.70 4.17 16.03
C TYR A 425 2.54 4.00 15.03
N ILE A 426 1.58 3.18 15.35
CA ILE A 426 0.49 2.74 14.43
C ILE A 426 -0.30 3.89 13.79
N GLY A 427 -0.49 5.00 14.52
CA GLY A 427 -1.21 6.18 14.02
C GLY A 427 -0.47 6.98 12.95
N PHE A 428 0.83 6.74 12.78
CA PHE A 428 1.69 7.46 11.84
C PHE A 428 2.21 6.60 10.70
N THR A 429 1.77 5.33 10.65
CA THR A 429 2.11 4.43 9.54
C THR A 429 1.24 4.66 8.32
N THR A 430 1.71 4.19 7.17
CA THR A 430 0.95 4.26 5.91
C THR A 430 -0.36 3.47 6.01
N ASN A 431 -1.45 4.07 5.57
CA ASN A 431 -2.75 3.42 5.45
C ASN A 431 -2.80 2.56 4.19
N PHE A 432 -2.66 1.23 4.31
CA PHE A 432 -2.63 0.33 3.16
C PHE A 432 -3.94 0.29 2.37
N GLY A 433 -5.08 0.58 3.01
CA GLY A 433 -6.37 0.68 2.33
C GLY A 433 -6.40 1.83 1.33
N ILE A 434 -5.92 3.02 1.75
CA ILE A 434 -5.80 4.21 0.88
C ILE A 434 -4.75 3.97 -0.21
N PHE A 435 -3.61 3.36 0.15
CA PHE A 435 -2.54 3.04 -0.79
C PHE A 435 -3.03 2.13 -1.92
N ALA A 436 -3.62 0.98 -1.58
CA ALA A 436 -4.16 0.03 -2.54
C ALA A 436 -5.26 0.65 -3.42
N TRP A 437 -6.19 1.40 -2.80
CA TRP A 437 -7.24 2.09 -3.54
C TRP A 437 -6.67 3.10 -4.55
N SER A 438 -5.67 3.89 -4.16
CA SER A 438 -5.03 4.88 -5.02
C SER A 438 -4.32 4.23 -6.22
N LEU A 439 -3.59 3.12 -5.99
CA LEU A 439 -2.97 2.34 -7.06
C LEU A 439 -4.01 1.80 -8.04
N LEU A 440 -5.11 1.23 -7.53
CA LEU A 440 -6.22 0.71 -8.34
C LEU A 440 -6.95 1.81 -9.13
N ALA A 441 -6.91 3.05 -8.65
CA ALA A 441 -7.41 4.22 -9.38
C ALA A 441 -6.46 4.70 -10.51
N GLY A 442 -5.26 4.10 -10.65
CA GLY A 442 -4.29 4.39 -11.71
C GLY A 442 -3.25 5.46 -11.36
N HIS A 443 -3.18 5.89 -10.09
CA HIS A 443 -2.08 6.74 -9.66
C HIS A 443 -0.75 5.97 -9.64
N ASN A 444 0.37 6.69 -9.77
CA ASN A 444 1.68 6.06 -9.65
C ASN A 444 2.00 5.71 -8.19
N LEU A 445 3.05 4.93 -8.00
CA LEU A 445 3.45 4.38 -6.71
C LEU A 445 3.69 5.49 -5.68
N ALA A 446 4.45 6.53 -6.05
CA ALA A 446 4.78 7.62 -5.15
C ALA A 446 3.54 8.45 -4.77
N GLU A 447 2.68 8.82 -5.72
CA GLU A 447 1.43 9.52 -5.42
C GLU A 447 0.54 8.73 -4.47
N SER A 448 0.45 7.41 -4.69
CA SER A 448 -0.37 6.51 -3.87
C SER A 448 0.16 6.39 -2.45
N TYR A 449 1.48 6.32 -2.29
CA TYR A 449 2.12 6.31 -0.97
C TYR A 449 1.90 7.63 -0.23
N TYR A 450 2.20 8.77 -0.87
CA TYR A 450 2.04 10.08 -0.21
C TYR A 450 0.57 10.41 0.10
N ALA A 451 -0.39 9.94 -0.69
CA ALA A 451 -1.81 10.05 -0.36
C ALA A 451 -2.18 9.24 0.90
N ALA A 452 -1.50 8.12 1.14
CA ALA A 452 -1.77 7.20 2.24
C ALA A 452 -0.92 7.46 3.50
N GLN A 453 0.22 8.16 3.36
CA GLN A 453 1.15 8.46 4.45
C GLN A 453 0.69 9.71 5.22
N PRO A 454 0.28 9.58 6.50
CA PRO A 454 -0.31 10.70 7.23
C PRO A 454 0.70 11.77 7.64
N VAL A 455 1.95 11.41 7.87
CA VAL A 455 2.99 12.30 8.42
C VAL A 455 4.31 12.14 7.67
N LEU A 456 5.12 13.19 7.69
CA LEU A 456 6.48 13.28 7.16
C LEU A 456 7.45 13.69 8.27
N SER A 457 8.75 13.80 7.97
CA SER A 457 9.83 13.90 8.96
C SER A 457 9.72 12.75 9.98
N TRP A 458 9.53 11.55 9.46
CA TRP A 458 9.24 10.35 10.25
C TRP A 458 9.89 9.10 9.64
N MET A 459 9.50 7.92 10.11
CA MET A 459 10.23 6.65 10.00
C MET A 459 9.97 5.86 8.72
N THR A 460 8.99 6.24 7.89
CA THR A 460 8.51 5.40 6.80
C THR A 460 9.24 5.68 5.49
N ILE A 461 9.47 4.64 4.70
CA ILE A 461 10.01 4.69 3.34
C ILE A 461 9.11 3.96 2.35
N LEU A 462 9.21 4.37 1.09
CA LEU A 462 8.66 3.66 -0.06
C LEU A 462 9.80 3.06 -0.88
N VAL A 463 9.81 1.75 -1.05
CA VAL A 463 10.74 1.04 -1.95
C VAL A 463 10.00 0.66 -3.22
N GLY A 464 10.58 1.02 -4.36
CA GLY A 464 9.99 0.80 -5.69
C GLY A 464 10.24 1.99 -6.61
N ASP A 465 9.88 1.84 -7.87
CA ASP A 465 9.95 2.91 -8.85
C ASP A 465 8.83 3.95 -8.59
N PRO A 466 9.16 5.24 -8.33
CA PRO A 466 8.14 6.26 -8.01
C PRO A 466 7.07 6.41 -9.09
N LEU A 467 7.39 6.12 -10.35
CA LEU A 467 6.49 6.28 -11.49
C LEU A 467 5.68 5.02 -11.81
N TYR A 468 5.94 3.90 -11.15
CA TYR A 468 5.29 2.62 -11.38
C TYR A 468 3.78 2.69 -11.16
N ARG A 469 3.01 2.12 -12.11
CA ARG A 469 1.55 2.05 -12.11
C ARG A 469 1.08 0.59 -12.26
N PRO A 470 1.03 -0.19 -11.16
CA PRO A 470 0.82 -1.65 -11.22
C PRO A 470 -0.46 -2.06 -11.95
N TYR A 471 -1.49 -1.23 -11.90
CA TYR A 471 -2.80 -1.55 -12.47
C TYR A 471 -3.11 -0.81 -13.78
N LEU A 472 -2.11 -0.15 -14.40
CA LEU A 472 -2.30 0.57 -15.65
C LEU A 472 -2.78 -0.35 -16.78
N GLY A 473 -2.15 -1.51 -16.94
CA GLY A 473 -2.54 -2.51 -17.92
C GLY A 473 -3.95 -3.05 -17.74
N LEU A 474 -4.43 -3.16 -16.49
CA LEU A 474 -5.81 -3.55 -16.19
C LEU A 474 -6.82 -2.50 -16.67
N LEU A 475 -6.53 -1.22 -16.43
CA LEU A 475 -7.39 -0.10 -16.85
C LEU A 475 -7.41 0.05 -18.40
N GLY A 476 -6.29 -0.24 -19.05
CA GLY A 476 -6.20 -0.29 -20.51
C GLY A 476 -7.07 -1.39 -21.12
N TRP A 477 -7.00 -2.60 -20.56
CA TRP A 477 -7.76 -3.75 -21.04
C TRP A 477 -9.28 -3.57 -20.89
N GLU A 478 -9.79 -2.97 -19.83
CA GLU A 478 -11.20 -2.65 -19.65
C GLU A 478 -11.76 -1.80 -20.81
N ARG A 479 -10.98 -0.81 -21.24
CA ARG A 479 -11.34 0.07 -22.34
C ARG A 479 -11.54 -0.71 -23.64
N ASP A 480 -10.64 -1.64 -23.95
CA ASP A 480 -10.69 -2.42 -25.18
C ASP A 480 -11.88 -3.40 -25.19
N SER A 481 -12.31 -3.85 -24.01
CA SER A 481 -13.48 -4.71 -23.84
C SER A 481 -14.83 -3.98 -23.96
N HIS A 482 -14.87 -2.66 -23.66
CA HIS A 482 -16.09 -1.83 -23.74
C HIS A 482 -16.35 -1.22 -25.12
N THR A 483 -15.39 -1.25 -26.04
CA THR A 483 -15.54 -0.65 -27.38
C THR A 483 -16.42 -1.46 -28.34
N SER A 484 -16.97 -2.59 -27.92
CA SER A 484 -17.96 -3.36 -28.67
C SER A 484 -19.33 -3.34 -27.98
N PRO A 485 -20.16 -2.28 -28.15
CA PRO A 485 -21.52 -2.30 -27.64
C PRO A 485 -22.30 -3.38 -28.41
N GLY A 486 -22.75 -4.41 -27.70
CA GLY A 486 -23.56 -5.49 -28.28
C GLY A 486 -22.97 -6.90 -28.09
N VAL A 487 -21.83 -7.06 -27.48
CA VAL A 487 -21.35 -8.40 -27.07
C VAL A 487 -22.00 -8.75 -25.73
N SER A 488 -23.20 -9.35 -25.86
CA SER A 488 -23.79 -10.10 -24.73
C SER A 488 -22.72 -10.99 -24.08
N ALA A 489 -22.75 -11.07 -22.77
CA ALA A 489 -21.85 -11.93 -21.96
C ALA A 489 -21.86 -13.42 -22.37
N THR A 490 -22.74 -13.79 -23.31
CA THR A 490 -22.97 -15.13 -23.81
C THR A 490 -22.19 -15.50 -25.08
N ARG A 491 -21.45 -14.56 -25.70
CA ARG A 491 -20.67 -14.95 -26.89
C ARG A 491 -19.30 -15.46 -26.42
N SER A 492 -19.11 -16.78 -26.47
CA SER A 492 -17.82 -17.44 -26.30
C SER A 492 -16.85 -16.89 -27.36
N GLN A 493 -16.14 -15.82 -27.03
CA GLN A 493 -14.94 -15.48 -27.74
C GLN A 493 -13.98 -16.66 -27.53
N LYS A 494 -13.53 -17.31 -28.59
CA LYS A 494 -12.42 -18.25 -28.52
C LYS A 494 -11.20 -17.45 -28.09
N TRP A 495 -10.96 -17.44 -26.77
CA TRP A 495 -9.76 -16.84 -26.20
C TRP A 495 -8.55 -17.59 -26.76
N GLY A 496 -7.54 -16.87 -27.21
CA GLY A 496 -6.26 -17.45 -27.50
C GLY A 496 -5.67 -18.08 -26.22
N LYS A 497 -4.62 -18.87 -26.34
CA LYS A 497 -3.94 -19.54 -25.21
C LYS A 497 -3.10 -18.53 -24.37
N ASN A 498 -3.66 -17.40 -23.96
CA ASN A 498 -2.96 -16.46 -23.08
C ASN A 498 -3.18 -16.90 -21.62
N PRO A 499 -2.10 -17.13 -20.84
CA PRO A 499 -2.21 -17.56 -19.44
C PRO A 499 -2.99 -16.58 -18.54
N HIS A 500 -3.13 -15.32 -18.97
CA HIS A 500 -3.90 -14.31 -18.23
C HIS A 500 -5.40 -14.32 -18.54
N ASP A 501 -5.87 -15.11 -19.50
CA ASP A 501 -7.28 -15.10 -19.89
C ASP A 501 -8.26 -15.47 -18.78
N PRO A 502 -8.00 -16.45 -17.88
CA PRO A 502 -8.88 -16.72 -16.75
C PRO A 502 -9.02 -15.54 -15.78
N TRP A 503 -7.91 -14.84 -15.50
CA TRP A 503 -7.89 -13.66 -14.61
C TRP A 503 -8.65 -12.47 -15.21
N ARG A 504 -8.46 -12.22 -16.51
CA ARG A 504 -9.16 -11.19 -17.27
C ARG A 504 -10.66 -11.44 -17.28
N ASP A 505 -11.05 -12.69 -17.49
CA ASP A 505 -12.44 -13.09 -17.55
C ASP A 505 -13.12 -13.00 -16.17
N TYR A 506 -12.44 -13.47 -15.11
CA TYR A 506 -12.89 -13.26 -13.72
C TYR A 506 -13.17 -11.79 -13.44
N ARG A 507 -12.20 -10.92 -13.73
CA ARG A 507 -12.33 -9.48 -13.54
C ARG A 507 -13.51 -8.91 -14.32
N ARG A 508 -13.65 -9.25 -15.60
CA ARG A 508 -14.76 -8.81 -16.46
C ARG A 508 -16.12 -9.17 -15.86
N ILE A 509 -16.26 -10.41 -15.40
CA ILE A 509 -17.49 -10.89 -14.78
C ILE A 509 -17.78 -10.07 -13.50
N VAL A 510 -16.83 -9.91 -12.61
CA VAL A 510 -17.03 -9.16 -11.37
C VAL A 510 -17.37 -7.68 -11.64
N LEU A 511 -16.71 -7.03 -12.59
CA LEU A 511 -16.98 -5.63 -12.94
C LEU A 511 -18.36 -5.46 -13.59
N ALA A 512 -18.86 -6.43 -14.38
CA ALA A 512 -20.23 -6.42 -14.90
C ALA A 512 -21.28 -6.41 -13.77
N HIS A 513 -20.92 -6.92 -12.59
CA HIS A 513 -21.71 -6.87 -11.35
C HIS A 513 -21.25 -5.75 -10.40
N ARG A 514 -20.79 -4.61 -10.95
CA ARG A 514 -20.37 -3.40 -10.20
C ARG A 514 -19.30 -3.67 -9.14
N GLY A 515 -18.41 -4.62 -9.40
CA GLY A 515 -17.33 -5.01 -8.48
C GLY A 515 -17.77 -5.91 -7.33
N SER A 516 -18.96 -6.50 -7.42
CA SER A 516 -19.48 -7.43 -6.41
C SER A 516 -19.28 -8.89 -6.84
N THR A 517 -18.27 -9.55 -6.28
CA THR A 517 -18.04 -11.00 -6.49
C THR A 517 -19.25 -11.83 -6.05
N LEU A 518 -19.97 -11.39 -5.01
CA LEU A 518 -21.14 -12.10 -4.49
C LEU A 518 -22.34 -12.01 -5.46
N GLU A 519 -22.56 -10.87 -6.09
CA GLU A 519 -23.60 -10.71 -7.12
C GLU A 519 -23.22 -11.47 -8.41
N ALA A 520 -21.93 -11.58 -8.71
CA ALA A 520 -21.39 -12.31 -9.85
C ALA A 520 -21.42 -13.85 -9.70
N ALA A 521 -21.89 -14.39 -8.57
CA ALA A 521 -21.77 -15.81 -8.20
C ALA A 521 -22.31 -16.78 -9.27
N SER A 522 -23.45 -16.45 -9.90
CA SER A 522 -24.03 -17.28 -10.97
C SER A 522 -23.11 -17.38 -12.18
N ASP A 523 -22.62 -16.24 -12.64
CA ASP A 523 -21.80 -16.14 -13.84
C ASP A 523 -20.42 -16.74 -13.64
N LEU A 524 -19.82 -16.53 -12.47
CA LEU A 524 -18.56 -17.17 -12.08
C LEU A 524 -18.70 -18.70 -12.03
N SER A 525 -19.81 -19.20 -11.44
CA SER A 525 -20.07 -20.64 -11.37
C SER A 525 -20.36 -21.26 -12.76
N HIS A 526 -21.04 -20.52 -13.62
CA HIS A 526 -21.25 -20.94 -15.01
C HIS A 526 -19.94 -21.02 -15.76
N ARG A 527 -19.11 -19.98 -15.64
CA ARG A 527 -17.84 -19.89 -16.34
C ARG A 527 -16.84 -20.96 -15.89
N ALA A 528 -16.79 -21.26 -14.59
CA ALA A 528 -15.96 -22.35 -14.06
C ALA A 528 -16.30 -23.72 -14.69
N ARG A 529 -17.60 -24.00 -14.91
CA ARG A 529 -18.05 -25.24 -15.58
C ARG A 529 -17.68 -25.28 -17.05
N GLU A 530 -17.72 -24.13 -17.75
CA GLU A 530 -17.38 -24.05 -19.18
C GLU A 530 -15.87 -24.21 -19.42
N THR A 531 -15.05 -23.60 -18.58
CA THR A 531 -13.59 -23.51 -18.77
C THR A 531 -12.81 -24.57 -18.02
N HIS A 532 -13.42 -25.20 -17.01
CA HIS A 532 -12.79 -26.09 -16.04
C HIS A 532 -11.67 -25.43 -15.23
N GLU A 533 -11.76 -24.10 -15.03
CA GLU A 533 -10.81 -23.33 -14.23
C GLU A 533 -11.31 -23.15 -12.79
N SER A 534 -10.50 -23.57 -11.80
CA SER A 534 -10.84 -23.48 -10.37
C SER A 534 -10.86 -22.06 -9.85
N LEU A 535 -10.09 -21.14 -10.46
CA LEU A 535 -9.95 -19.74 -10.09
C LEU A 535 -11.29 -19.04 -9.81
N TYR A 536 -12.28 -19.26 -10.68
CA TYR A 536 -13.59 -18.59 -10.57
C TYR A 536 -14.31 -18.96 -9.27
N LEU A 537 -14.25 -20.23 -8.89
CA LEU A 537 -14.91 -20.75 -7.69
C LEU A 537 -14.07 -20.56 -6.42
N GLU A 538 -12.76 -20.57 -6.52
CA GLU A 538 -11.86 -20.25 -5.42
C GLU A 538 -12.04 -18.79 -5.00
N GLY A 539 -11.99 -17.84 -5.95
CA GLY A 539 -12.22 -16.42 -5.68
C GLY A 539 -13.63 -16.13 -5.16
N LEU A 540 -14.65 -16.85 -5.65
CA LEU A 540 -16.02 -16.76 -5.15
C LEU A 540 -16.12 -17.30 -3.72
N GLY A 541 -15.56 -18.47 -3.44
CA GLY A 541 -15.56 -19.09 -2.12
C GLY A 541 -14.89 -18.21 -1.06
N ALA A 542 -13.76 -17.58 -1.40
CA ALA A 542 -13.07 -16.64 -0.53
C ALA A 542 -13.95 -15.42 -0.21
N ALA A 543 -14.58 -14.82 -1.23
CA ALA A 543 -15.49 -13.68 -1.03
C ALA A 543 -16.72 -14.06 -0.18
N GLN A 544 -17.27 -15.25 -0.37
CA GLN A 544 -18.36 -15.76 0.43
C GLN A 544 -17.96 -16.03 1.88
N SER A 545 -16.77 -16.59 2.11
CA SER A 545 -16.21 -16.83 3.45
C SER A 545 -16.05 -15.52 4.22
N ASP A 546 -15.46 -14.50 3.59
CA ASP A 546 -15.27 -13.18 4.20
C ASP A 546 -16.59 -12.45 4.48
N ALA A 547 -17.62 -12.71 3.67
CA ALA A 547 -18.97 -12.19 3.88
C ALA A 547 -19.80 -13.01 4.89
N GLY A 548 -19.23 -14.05 5.53
CA GLY A 548 -19.93 -14.93 6.47
C GLY A 548 -20.93 -15.89 5.83
N GLN A 549 -20.95 -16.03 4.48
CA GLN A 549 -21.82 -16.98 3.77
C GLN A 549 -21.17 -18.38 3.73
N LEU A 550 -20.85 -18.93 4.91
CA LEU A 550 -19.94 -20.07 5.10
C LEU A 550 -20.38 -21.34 4.38
N THR A 551 -21.66 -21.68 4.42
CA THR A 551 -22.19 -22.86 3.69
C THR A 551 -22.02 -22.73 2.18
N LYS A 552 -22.18 -21.51 1.62
CA LYS A 552 -21.96 -21.27 0.18
C LYS A 552 -20.46 -21.31 -0.15
N ALA A 553 -19.63 -20.75 0.73
CA ALA A 553 -18.18 -20.74 0.58
C ALA A 553 -17.63 -22.19 0.51
N GLU A 554 -18.06 -23.06 1.45
CA GLU A 554 -17.68 -24.48 1.44
C GLU A 554 -18.10 -25.17 0.13
N ALA A 555 -19.31 -24.92 -0.35
CA ALA A 555 -19.78 -25.47 -1.61
C ALA A 555 -18.95 -24.98 -2.81
N SER A 556 -18.60 -23.68 -2.84
CA SER A 556 -17.76 -23.10 -3.90
C SER A 556 -16.35 -23.68 -3.88
N PHE A 557 -15.72 -23.76 -2.72
CA PHE A 557 -14.39 -24.37 -2.58
C PHE A 557 -14.40 -25.87 -2.89
N ASN A 558 -15.45 -26.62 -2.51
CA ASN A 558 -15.58 -28.03 -2.86
C ASN A 558 -15.68 -28.22 -4.38
N ALA A 559 -16.43 -27.37 -5.05
CA ALA A 559 -16.51 -27.40 -6.51
C ALA A 559 -15.17 -26.99 -7.17
N ALA A 560 -14.47 -25.98 -6.63
CA ALA A 560 -13.14 -25.59 -7.10
C ALA A 560 -12.13 -26.73 -6.99
N ALA A 561 -12.14 -27.47 -5.86
CA ALA A 561 -11.26 -28.62 -5.64
C ALA A 561 -11.43 -29.72 -6.70
N SER A 562 -12.61 -29.89 -7.27
CA SER A 562 -12.87 -30.86 -8.33
C SER A 562 -12.34 -30.45 -9.72
N LEU A 563 -12.03 -29.19 -9.91
CA LEU A 563 -11.56 -28.63 -11.18
C LEU A 563 -10.04 -28.51 -11.26
N THR A 564 -9.36 -28.27 -10.14
CA THR A 564 -7.92 -28.10 -10.15
C THR A 564 -7.17 -29.42 -10.27
N LYS A 565 -6.06 -29.38 -11.03
CA LYS A 565 -5.06 -30.47 -11.11
C LYS A 565 -3.73 -30.05 -10.48
N ASP A 566 -3.59 -28.77 -10.17
CA ASP A 566 -2.40 -28.23 -9.52
C ASP A 566 -2.41 -28.61 -8.03
N PRO A 567 -1.36 -29.30 -7.54
CA PRO A 567 -1.34 -29.81 -6.17
C PRO A 567 -1.33 -28.70 -5.11
N ASP A 568 -0.66 -27.59 -5.36
CA ASP A 568 -0.57 -26.49 -4.40
C ASP A 568 -1.91 -25.75 -4.31
N THR A 569 -2.58 -25.55 -5.44
CA THR A 569 -3.96 -25.05 -5.47
C THR A 569 -4.92 -26.01 -4.77
N ALA A 570 -4.81 -27.32 -5.00
CA ALA A 570 -5.65 -28.32 -4.33
C ALA A 570 -5.45 -28.29 -2.81
N PHE A 571 -4.21 -28.19 -2.36
CA PHE A 571 -3.89 -28.11 -0.94
C PHE A 571 -4.39 -26.80 -0.31
N ARG A 572 -4.22 -25.66 -0.99
CA ARG A 572 -4.76 -24.37 -0.55
C ARG A 572 -6.28 -24.41 -0.41
N ILE A 573 -6.98 -24.92 -1.42
CA ILE A 573 -8.45 -25.07 -1.38
C ILE A 573 -8.90 -26.00 -0.23
N LEU A 574 -8.16 -27.07 0.03
CA LEU A 574 -8.42 -27.97 1.17
C LEU A 574 -8.37 -27.21 2.50
N LEU A 575 -7.34 -26.38 2.69
CA LEU A 575 -7.19 -25.56 3.89
C LEU A 575 -8.33 -24.54 4.02
N GLU A 576 -8.70 -23.86 2.95
CA GLU A 576 -9.81 -22.90 2.96
C GLU A 576 -11.15 -23.56 3.25
N ARG A 577 -11.40 -24.78 2.79
CA ARG A 577 -12.57 -25.57 3.12
C ARG A 577 -12.61 -25.92 4.61
N ALA A 578 -11.51 -26.42 5.14
CA ALA A 578 -11.40 -26.80 6.55
C ALA A 578 -11.62 -25.58 7.45
N ARG A 579 -11.02 -24.44 7.11
CA ARG A 579 -11.19 -23.16 7.81
C ARG A 579 -12.64 -22.65 7.73
N THR A 580 -13.27 -22.78 6.58
CA THR A 580 -14.68 -22.41 6.41
C THR A 580 -15.60 -23.25 7.31
N LEU A 581 -15.33 -24.56 7.42
CA LEU A 581 -16.06 -25.45 8.33
C LEU A 581 -15.81 -25.12 9.80
N GLU A 582 -14.59 -24.75 10.18
CA GLU A 582 -14.26 -24.27 11.52
C GLU A 582 -15.05 -22.99 11.86
N LYS A 583 -15.06 -22.00 10.97
CA LYS A 583 -15.84 -20.76 11.13
C LYS A 583 -17.35 -21.01 11.21
N GLU A 584 -17.84 -22.05 10.56
CA GLU A 584 -19.26 -22.48 10.60
C GLU A 584 -19.62 -23.21 11.91
N GLY A 585 -18.66 -23.40 12.83
CA GLY A 585 -18.85 -24.15 14.07
C GLY A 585 -18.85 -25.68 13.86
N LYS A 586 -18.23 -26.17 12.82
CA LYS A 586 -18.13 -27.59 12.45
C LYS A 586 -16.68 -28.10 12.43
N PRO A 587 -15.85 -27.83 13.48
CA PRO A 587 -14.42 -28.16 13.43
C PRO A 587 -14.16 -29.67 13.26
N ALA A 588 -15.01 -30.55 13.83
CA ALA A 588 -14.87 -31.99 13.63
C ALA A 588 -14.99 -32.42 12.16
N ARG A 589 -15.85 -31.76 11.37
CA ARG A 589 -15.95 -32.02 9.93
C ARG A 589 -14.72 -31.50 9.19
N GLY A 590 -14.17 -30.34 9.61
CA GLY A 590 -12.92 -29.82 9.08
C GLY A 590 -11.75 -30.76 9.33
N ALA A 591 -11.61 -31.26 10.55
CA ALA A 591 -10.60 -32.25 10.92
C ALA A 591 -10.73 -33.55 10.10
N ALA A 592 -11.95 -34.08 9.97
CA ALA A 592 -12.18 -35.27 9.15
C ALA A 592 -11.82 -35.06 7.67
N LEU A 593 -12.09 -33.88 7.12
CA LEU A 593 -11.71 -33.50 5.77
C LEU A 593 -10.19 -33.47 5.61
N LEU A 594 -9.46 -32.79 6.51
CA LEU A 594 -8.00 -32.73 6.50
C LEU A 594 -7.36 -34.11 6.60
N SER A 595 -7.86 -34.96 7.50
CA SER A 595 -7.37 -36.34 7.69
C SER A 595 -7.60 -37.20 6.45
N LYS A 596 -8.72 -37.04 5.77
CA LYS A 596 -9.05 -37.78 4.54
C LYS A 596 -8.12 -37.41 3.38
N GLU A 597 -7.83 -36.14 3.22
CA GLU A 597 -7.05 -35.59 2.10
C GLU A 597 -5.58 -35.32 2.47
N ILE A 598 -5.05 -36.01 3.50
CA ILE A 598 -3.68 -35.79 4.02
C ILE A 598 -2.59 -35.94 2.97
N SER A 599 -2.83 -36.75 1.93
CA SER A 599 -1.91 -36.95 0.81
C SER A 599 -1.66 -35.71 -0.04
N LEU A 600 -2.48 -34.68 0.06
CA LEU A 600 -2.26 -33.40 -0.60
C LEU A 600 -1.11 -32.60 0.03
N ALA A 601 -0.75 -32.88 1.29
CA ALA A 601 0.43 -32.31 1.94
C ALA A 601 1.70 -33.04 1.44
N ARG A 602 2.42 -32.41 0.52
CA ARG A 602 3.54 -33.02 -0.22
C ARG A 602 4.90 -32.80 0.42
N SER A 603 5.02 -31.80 1.29
CA SER A 603 6.24 -31.48 2.03
C SER A 603 6.08 -31.65 3.53
N ASP A 604 7.19 -31.74 4.26
CA ASP A 604 7.16 -31.84 5.73
C ASP A 604 6.54 -30.59 6.36
N ILE A 605 6.77 -29.42 5.76
CA ILE A 605 6.22 -28.15 6.24
C ILE A 605 4.69 -28.07 6.02
N GLN A 606 4.18 -28.61 4.91
CA GLN A 606 2.75 -28.75 4.66
C GLN A 606 2.11 -29.77 5.61
N ARG A 607 2.78 -30.89 5.92
CA ARG A 607 2.34 -31.86 6.92
C ARG A 607 2.28 -31.24 8.30
N ALA A 608 3.31 -30.47 8.70
CA ALA A 608 3.29 -29.75 9.98
C ALA A 608 2.13 -28.75 10.09
N LEU A 609 1.78 -28.08 9.01
CA LEU A 609 0.60 -27.21 8.97
C LEU A 609 -0.69 -28.00 9.18
N LEU A 610 -0.88 -29.13 8.50
CA LEU A 610 -2.05 -30.00 8.69
C LEU A 610 -2.16 -30.50 10.13
N ASP A 611 -1.06 -30.97 10.72
CA ASP A 611 -1.03 -31.47 12.10
C ASP A 611 -1.38 -30.37 13.10
N SER A 612 -0.90 -29.16 12.87
CA SER A 612 -1.28 -27.97 13.65
C SER A 612 -2.79 -27.71 13.58
N TRP A 613 -3.37 -27.73 12.39
CA TRP A 613 -4.81 -27.51 12.20
C TRP A 613 -5.66 -28.63 12.79
N LEU A 614 -5.26 -29.90 12.61
CA LEU A 614 -5.91 -31.05 13.24
C LEU A 614 -5.92 -30.92 14.77
N THR A 615 -4.76 -30.54 15.35
CA THR A 615 -4.63 -30.31 16.78
C THR A 615 -5.53 -29.18 17.25
N ARG A 616 -5.59 -28.05 16.51
CA ARG A 616 -6.47 -26.92 16.83
C ARG A 616 -7.93 -27.32 16.78
N MET A 617 -8.38 -27.96 15.70
CA MET A 617 -9.78 -28.35 15.49
C MET A 617 -10.25 -29.43 16.46
N SER A 618 -9.35 -30.26 17.00
CA SER A 618 -9.68 -31.26 18.00
C SER A 618 -9.93 -30.67 19.40
N LYS A 619 -9.51 -29.42 19.64
CA LYS A 619 -9.68 -28.71 20.91
C LYS A 619 -10.96 -27.83 20.94
N LEU A 620 -11.54 -27.60 19.77
CA LEU A 620 -12.79 -26.83 19.60
C LEU A 620 -14.02 -27.74 19.61
#